data_b606ccbc2950ba0da17f0a927b2a2ab2
#
_entry.id   b606ccbc2950ba0da17f0a927b2a2ab2
#
_cell.length_a   1.000
_cell.length_b   1.000
_cell.length_c   1.000
_cell.angle_alpha   90.00
_cell.angle_beta   90.00
_cell.angle_gamma   90.00
#
_symmetry.space_group_name_H-M   'P 1'
#
loop_
_entity.id
_entity.type
_entity.pdbx_description
1 polymer ?
#
loop_
_entity_poly.entity_id
_entity_poly.type
_entity_poly.pdbx_seq_one_letter_code
_entity_poly.pdbx_strand_id
1 'polypeptide(L)'
;YFGGIDGLVAFDPREAKTDDFVPPIYISKFSIYNKEVTVHTADSPLKECITHTDRIVLNYDESNISFDVALLSYSTAEANQYYYRMAPIDKDWIKAATNQNISYAKLPPGQYTFQVKATSNDNGGQFVERSLSIEILPPWWFSPWAYVFYFIWLVCVVVSWFFWYKHRKEKEMEERQKLFEIEKEKELYESKVNFFTEIAHEVRTPLTLINGPLETLQEMEIADPKIQKNLSVITQNTNRLLTLTGQLLDFQKIGAHK
;
A
#
# COMPACT_ATOMS: atom_id res chain seq x y z
N TYR A 1 -34.08 -0.16 76.40
CA TYR A 1 -34.16 -1.53 76.95
C TYR A 1 -34.68 -2.47 75.87
N PHE A 2 -33.95 -3.55 75.58
CA PHE A 2 -34.34 -4.60 74.67
C PHE A 2 -34.44 -5.93 75.42
N GLY A 3 -35.57 -6.57 75.40
CA GLY A 3 -35.79 -7.89 75.99
C GLY A 3 -35.40 -9.02 75.06
N GLY A 4 -34.49 -9.92 75.48
CA GLY A 4 -34.12 -11.15 74.78
C GLY A 4 -34.49 -12.38 75.64
N ILE A 5 -34.32 -13.61 75.08
CA ILE A 5 -34.62 -14.87 75.76
C ILE A 5 -33.74 -15.06 77.00
N ASP A 6 -32.52 -14.48 76.97
CA ASP A 6 -31.51 -14.61 78.02
C ASP A 6 -31.37 -13.36 78.95
N GLY A 7 -32.30 -12.39 78.85
CA GLY A 7 -32.26 -11.21 79.73
C GLY A 7 -32.64 -9.89 79.04
N LEU A 8 -32.40 -8.81 79.76
CA LEU A 8 -32.66 -7.44 79.36
C LEU A 8 -31.35 -6.72 79.04
N VAL A 9 -31.20 -6.20 77.85
CA VAL A 9 -30.09 -5.34 77.44
C VAL A 9 -30.55 -3.90 77.55
N ALA A 10 -29.88 -3.11 78.39
CA ALA A 10 -30.08 -1.67 78.52
C ALA A 10 -28.83 -0.95 77.99
N PHE A 11 -29.02 -0.01 77.07
CA PHE A 11 -27.98 0.86 76.62
C PHE A 11 -28.49 2.31 76.62
N ASP A 12 -27.64 3.25 76.89
CA ASP A 12 -27.91 4.68 76.75
C ASP A 12 -27.56 5.10 75.27
N PRO A 13 -28.55 5.56 74.48
CA PRO A 13 -28.27 6.05 73.12
C PRO A 13 -27.31 7.21 73.08
N ARG A 14 -27.11 7.93 74.18
CA ARG A 14 -26.18 9.06 74.29
C ARG A 14 -24.73 8.62 74.44
N GLU A 15 -24.51 7.39 74.93
CA GLU A 15 -23.18 6.77 75.06
C GLU A 15 -22.75 5.99 73.81
N ALA A 16 -23.64 5.84 72.83
CA ALA A 16 -23.32 5.22 71.57
C ALA A 16 -22.25 6.08 70.87
N LYS A 17 -20.99 5.67 71.01
CA LYS A 17 -19.88 6.28 70.28
C LYS A 17 -20.07 5.96 68.82
N THR A 18 -20.15 6.98 68.00
CA THR A 18 -19.92 6.82 66.53
C THR A 18 -18.51 6.32 66.34
N ASP A 19 -18.36 5.16 65.73
CA ASP A 19 -17.06 4.64 65.38
C ASP A 19 -16.47 5.55 64.27
N ASP A 20 -15.32 6.21 64.56
CA ASP A 20 -14.62 7.05 63.58
C ASP A 20 -13.87 6.21 62.54
N PHE A 21 -14.21 4.91 62.40
CA PHE A 21 -13.63 4.01 61.43
C PHE A 21 -14.01 4.42 60.01
N VAL A 22 -12.99 4.77 59.22
CA VAL A 22 -13.13 5.09 57.80
C VAL A 22 -12.85 3.84 57.00
N PRO A 23 -13.89 3.17 56.44
CA PRO A 23 -13.69 1.91 55.70
C PRO A 23 -12.90 2.17 54.44
N PRO A 24 -11.84 1.40 54.18
CA PRO A 24 -11.04 1.55 52.97
C PRO A 24 -11.81 1.04 51.72
N ILE A 25 -11.60 1.72 50.58
CA ILE A 25 -12.12 1.31 49.29
C ILE A 25 -11.05 0.53 48.53
N TYR A 26 -11.45 -0.59 47.94
CA TYR A 26 -10.60 -1.44 47.13
C TYR A 26 -11.21 -1.69 45.74
N ILE A 27 -10.33 -1.82 44.77
CA ILE A 27 -10.69 -2.45 43.49
C ILE A 27 -10.57 -3.96 43.74
N SER A 28 -11.72 -4.64 43.76
CA SER A 28 -11.78 -6.06 44.15
C SER A 28 -11.52 -6.97 42.95
N LYS A 29 -11.85 -6.52 41.74
CA LYS A 29 -11.72 -7.32 40.50
C LYS A 29 -11.38 -6.42 39.32
N PHE A 30 -10.51 -6.93 38.46
CA PHE A 30 -10.18 -6.34 37.18
C PHE A 30 -10.45 -7.36 36.09
N SER A 31 -11.12 -6.94 35.02
CA SER A 31 -11.44 -7.82 33.90
C SER A 31 -11.15 -7.14 32.58
N ILE A 32 -10.65 -7.91 31.61
CA ILE A 32 -10.45 -7.51 30.23
C ILE A 32 -11.40 -8.36 29.37
N TYR A 33 -12.23 -7.71 28.53
CA TYR A 33 -13.29 -8.39 27.75
C TYR A 33 -14.17 -9.30 28.59
N ASN A 34 -14.57 -8.85 29.79
CA ASN A 34 -15.37 -9.62 30.76
C ASN A 34 -14.70 -10.91 31.30
N LYS A 35 -13.39 -11.10 31.03
CA LYS A 35 -12.60 -12.17 31.63
C LYS A 35 -11.80 -11.61 32.77
N GLU A 36 -11.90 -12.22 33.93
CA GLU A 36 -11.12 -11.83 35.10
C GLU A 36 -9.63 -12.04 34.87
N VAL A 37 -8.84 -11.03 35.17
CA VAL A 37 -7.40 -11.06 35.08
C VAL A 37 -6.82 -11.43 36.44
N THR A 38 -6.12 -12.56 36.50
CA THR A 38 -5.43 -13.05 37.70
C THR A 38 -3.93 -12.95 37.56
N VAL A 39 -3.22 -12.79 38.66
CA VAL A 39 -1.75 -12.61 38.73
C VAL A 39 -0.97 -13.83 38.18
N HIS A 40 -1.57 -15.01 38.17
CA HIS A 40 -0.90 -16.27 37.88
C HIS A 40 -0.85 -16.67 36.39
N THR A 41 -1.33 -15.83 35.49
CA THR A 41 -1.31 -16.11 34.04
C THR A 41 -0.03 -15.54 33.43
N ALA A 42 0.65 -16.29 32.56
CA ALA A 42 1.95 -15.92 31.99
C ALA A 42 1.95 -14.56 31.25
N ASP A 43 0.80 -14.16 30.66
CA ASP A 43 0.61 -12.89 29.95
C ASP A 43 -0.23 -11.88 30.75
N SER A 44 -0.31 -12.03 32.07
CA SER A 44 -1.11 -11.12 32.88
C SER A 44 -0.48 -9.72 32.94
N PRO A 45 -1.24 -8.65 32.67
CA PRO A 45 -0.79 -7.28 32.89
C PRO A 45 -0.65 -6.94 34.37
N LEU A 46 -1.15 -7.80 35.28
CA LEU A 46 -1.04 -7.64 36.74
C LEU A 46 0.19 -8.36 37.26
N LYS A 47 1.13 -7.59 37.86
CA LYS A 47 2.30 -8.14 38.56
C LYS A 47 1.98 -8.53 39.99
N GLU A 48 1.02 -7.83 40.60
CA GLU A 48 0.55 -8.00 41.97
C GLU A 48 -0.99 -8.03 41.97
N CYS A 49 -1.56 -8.38 43.13
CA CYS A 49 -3.02 -8.33 43.29
C CYS A 49 -3.54 -6.92 43.00
N ILE A 50 -4.65 -6.83 42.26
CA ILE A 50 -5.27 -5.56 41.84
C ILE A 50 -5.53 -4.61 43.03
N THR A 51 -5.80 -5.16 44.20
CA THR A 51 -6.01 -4.38 45.43
C THR A 51 -4.81 -3.53 45.84
N HIS A 52 -3.59 -3.94 45.49
CA HIS A 52 -2.34 -3.26 45.83
C HIS A 52 -1.64 -2.62 44.63
N THR A 53 -2.15 -2.86 43.41
CA THR A 53 -1.60 -2.32 42.18
C THR A 53 -1.98 -0.85 42.00
N ASP A 54 -0.99 0.01 41.77
CA ASP A 54 -1.19 1.43 41.50
C ASP A 54 -1.08 1.77 39.98
N ARG A 55 -0.49 0.88 39.18
CA ARG A 55 -0.31 1.08 37.73
C ARG A 55 -0.47 -0.22 36.96
N ILE A 56 -1.25 -0.15 35.91
CA ILE A 56 -1.46 -1.25 34.94
C ILE A 56 -1.01 -0.77 33.56
N VAL A 57 -0.30 -1.63 32.82
CA VAL A 57 0.06 -1.39 31.43
C VAL A 57 -0.66 -2.43 30.57
N LEU A 58 -1.43 -1.94 29.61
CA LEU A 58 -2.26 -2.77 28.70
C LEU A 58 -1.77 -2.62 27.27
N ASN A 59 -1.93 -3.66 26.49
CA ASN A 59 -1.72 -3.60 25.06
C ASN A 59 -2.93 -2.93 24.37
N TYR A 60 -2.75 -2.45 23.14
CA TYR A 60 -3.83 -1.77 22.37
C TYR A 60 -5.07 -2.63 22.16
N ASP A 61 -4.90 -3.95 22.11
CA ASP A 61 -5.98 -4.94 21.95
C ASP A 61 -6.73 -5.20 23.27
N GLU A 62 -6.20 -4.81 24.42
CA GLU A 62 -6.80 -4.96 25.75
C GLU A 62 -7.62 -3.71 26.16
N SER A 63 -8.26 -3.05 25.22
CA SER A 63 -8.91 -1.74 25.39
C SER A 63 -10.30 -1.77 26.04
N ASN A 64 -10.87 -2.96 26.26
CA ASN A 64 -12.17 -3.15 26.97
C ASN A 64 -11.91 -3.63 28.37
N ILE A 65 -12.06 -2.73 29.35
CA ILE A 65 -11.75 -3.01 30.74
C ILE A 65 -12.97 -2.83 31.64
N SER A 66 -13.03 -3.59 32.72
CA SER A 66 -14.04 -3.42 33.76
C SER A 66 -13.44 -3.63 35.15
N PHE A 67 -13.98 -2.90 36.11
CA PHE A 67 -13.57 -2.89 37.49
C PHE A 67 -14.77 -3.18 38.38
N ASP A 68 -14.58 -4.06 39.37
CA ASP A 68 -15.48 -4.19 40.49
C ASP A 68 -14.82 -3.48 41.69
N VAL A 69 -15.62 -2.69 42.39
CA VAL A 69 -15.16 -1.92 43.53
C VAL A 69 -15.89 -2.34 44.80
N ALA A 70 -15.22 -2.37 45.92
CA ALA A 70 -15.81 -2.76 47.20
C ALA A 70 -15.32 -1.81 48.29
N LEU A 71 -16.27 -1.37 49.15
CA LEU A 71 -16.01 -0.67 50.37
C LEU A 71 -16.09 -1.68 51.53
N LEU A 72 -15.06 -1.80 52.34
CA LEU A 72 -15.03 -2.68 53.50
C LEU A 72 -15.79 -2.07 54.70
N SER A 73 -17.07 -1.87 54.52
CA SER A 73 -17.99 -1.33 55.54
C SER A 73 -18.79 -2.45 56.17
N TYR A 74 -19.07 -2.34 57.45
CA TYR A 74 -19.96 -3.27 58.17
C TYR A 74 -21.45 -2.93 57.98
N SER A 75 -21.73 -1.77 57.36
CA SER A 75 -23.12 -1.41 57.03
C SER A 75 -23.65 -2.23 55.83
N THR A 76 -25.00 -2.22 55.68
CA THR A 76 -25.65 -2.87 54.55
C THR A 76 -25.14 -2.29 53.23
N ALA A 77 -24.79 -3.14 52.29
CA ALA A 77 -24.22 -2.74 50.97
C ALA A 77 -25.09 -1.72 50.21
N GLU A 78 -26.40 -1.70 50.49
CA GLU A 78 -27.37 -0.76 49.92
C GLU A 78 -27.20 0.68 50.39
N ALA A 79 -26.57 0.89 51.54
CA ALA A 79 -26.29 2.21 52.10
C ALA A 79 -25.04 2.89 51.51
N ASN A 80 -24.20 2.15 50.82
CA ASN A 80 -22.95 2.64 50.27
C ASN A 80 -23.20 3.30 48.91
N GLN A 81 -22.63 4.51 48.70
CA GLN A 81 -22.70 5.19 47.42
C GLN A 81 -21.31 5.28 46.82
N TYR A 82 -21.21 4.89 45.54
CA TYR A 82 -19.96 4.89 44.78
C TYR A 82 -20.01 5.91 43.67
N TYR A 83 -18.92 6.63 43.49
CA TYR A 83 -18.72 7.55 42.38
C TYR A 83 -17.38 7.23 41.74
N TYR A 84 -17.35 7.28 40.41
CA TYR A 84 -16.14 6.99 39.64
C TYR A 84 -15.95 7.99 38.51
N ARG A 85 -14.71 8.10 38.03
CA ARG A 85 -14.35 8.81 36.82
C ARG A 85 -13.07 8.24 36.24
N MET A 86 -12.90 8.34 34.92
CA MET A 86 -11.70 8.01 34.19
C MET A 86 -11.12 9.30 33.56
N ALA A 87 -10.13 9.89 34.18
CA ALA A 87 -9.45 11.05 33.58
C ALA A 87 -8.52 10.59 32.44
N PRO A 88 -8.46 11.30 31.29
CA PRO A 88 -9.16 12.55 30.95
C PRO A 88 -10.52 12.36 30.24
N ILE A 89 -11.08 11.16 30.17
CA ILE A 89 -12.33 10.86 29.44
C ILE A 89 -13.54 11.52 30.12
N ASP A 90 -13.68 11.24 31.41
CA ASP A 90 -14.78 11.76 32.18
C ASP A 90 -14.39 13.10 32.81
N LYS A 91 -15.20 14.12 32.60
CA LYS A 91 -15.03 15.44 33.21
C LYS A 91 -15.55 15.46 34.66
N ASP A 92 -16.69 14.81 34.85
CA ASP A 92 -17.41 14.83 36.11
C ASP A 92 -17.44 13.45 36.77
N TRP A 93 -17.77 13.43 38.05
CA TRP A 93 -17.98 12.18 38.80
C TRP A 93 -19.31 11.51 38.39
N ILE A 94 -19.25 10.27 38.02
CA ILE A 94 -20.40 9.45 37.62
C ILE A 94 -20.82 8.61 38.82
N LYS A 95 -22.09 8.61 39.16
CA LYS A 95 -22.62 7.75 40.21
C LYS A 95 -22.73 6.32 39.70
N ALA A 96 -22.08 5.37 40.38
CA ALA A 96 -22.18 3.97 40.01
C ALA A 96 -23.57 3.40 40.30
N ALA A 97 -24.03 2.47 39.44
CA ALA A 97 -25.23 1.71 39.67
C ALA A 97 -25.02 0.71 40.80
N THR A 98 -26.10 0.11 41.25
CA THR A 98 -26.12 -0.84 42.40
C THR A 98 -25.19 -2.05 42.22
N ASN A 99 -24.81 -2.38 40.98
CA ASN A 99 -24.01 -3.58 40.67
C ASN A 99 -22.50 -3.39 40.83
N GLN A 100 -22.01 -2.19 41.20
CA GLN A 100 -20.59 -1.89 41.46
C GLN A 100 -19.62 -2.25 40.31
N ASN A 101 -20.10 -2.75 39.16
CA ASN A 101 -19.31 -3.05 37.98
C ASN A 101 -19.22 -1.84 37.07
N ILE A 102 -18.02 -1.35 36.87
CA ILE A 102 -17.70 -0.15 36.07
C ILE A 102 -16.95 -0.60 34.83
N SER A 103 -17.49 -0.35 33.65
CA SER A 103 -16.90 -0.80 32.38
C SER A 103 -16.62 0.35 31.43
N TYR A 104 -15.46 0.30 30.79
CA TYR A 104 -15.06 1.19 29.73
C TYR A 104 -14.71 0.38 28.49
N ALA A 105 -15.32 0.76 27.35
CA ALA A 105 -15.15 0.04 26.09
C ALA A 105 -14.28 0.87 25.12
N LYS A 106 -13.37 0.20 24.42
CA LYS A 106 -12.55 0.79 23.35
C LYS A 106 -11.78 2.04 23.75
N LEU A 107 -11.08 1.97 24.86
CA LEU A 107 -10.19 3.05 25.27
C LEU A 107 -9.06 3.22 24.22
N PRO A 108 -8.85 4.43 23.67
CA PRO A 108 -7.73 4.67 22.77
C PRO A 108 -6.38 4.56 23.49
N PRO A 109 -5.27 4.34 22.76
CA PRO A 109 -3.94 4.38 23.36
C PRO A 109 -3.68 5.70 24.08
N GLY A 110 -3.14 5.61 25.28
CA GLY A 110 -2.88 6.79 26.11
C GLY A 110 -2.74 6.46 27.59
N GLN A 111 -2.62 7.50 28.39
CA GLN A 111 -2.52 7.40 29.86
C GLN A 111 -3.84 7.86 30.47
N TYR A 112 -4.35 7.03 31.38
CA TYR A 112 -5.61 7.21 32.07
C TYR A 112 -5.42 7.08 33.57
N THR A 113 -6.25 7.76 34.34
CA THR A 113 -6.32 7.59 35.76
C THR A 113 -7.74 7.27 36.15
N PHE A 114 -7.97 6.01 36.54
CA PHE A 114 -9.25 5.60 37.12
C PHE A 114 -9.30 6.05 38.57
N GLN A 115 -10.32 6.78 38.91
CA GLN A 115 -10.57 7.26 40.25
C GLN A 115 -11.92 6.81 40.74
N VAL A 116 -11.98 6.26 41.94
CA VAL A 116 -13.22 5.86 42.57
C VAL A 116 -13.28 6.43 43.97
N LYS A 117 -14.43 6.91 44.34
CA LYS A 117 -14.73 7.36 45.73
C LYS A 117 -16.01 6.76 46.22
N ALA A 118 -16.04 6.45 47.46
CA ALA A 118 -17.22 5.91 48.14
C ALA A 118 -17.50 6.63 49.45
N THR A 119 -18.76 6.65 49.82
CA THR A 119 -19.25 7.10 51.10
C THR A 119 -20.18 6.08 51.68
N SER A 120 -20.14 5.92 53.01
CA SER A 120 -21.05 5.09 53.81
C SER A 120 -21.73 5.92 54.90
N ASN A 121 -22.88 5.52 55.34
CA ASN A 121 -23.54 6.16 56.49
C ASN A 121 -22.71 6.02 57.78
N ASP A 122 -21.87 5.00 57.87
CA ASP A 122 -21.02 4.75 59.05
C ASP A 122 -19.91 5.81 59.16
N ASN A 123 -19.55 6.48 58.04
CA ASN A 123 -18.48 7.46 57.96
C ASN A 123 -18.90 8.89 58.23
N GLY A 124 -20.09 9.16 58.70
CA GLY A 124 -20.61 10.53 58.78
C GLY A 124 -20.63 11.30 57.44
N GLY A 125 -20.63 10.55 56.30
CA GLY A 125 -20.65 11.14 54.97
C GLY A 125 -19.30 11.51 54.35
N GLN A 126 -18.17 11.13 54.98
CA GLN A 126 -16.83 11.34 54.40
C GLN A 126 -16.57 10.46 53.21
N PHE A 127 -15.88 11.00 52.19
CA PHE A 127 -15.49 10.24 51.00
C PHE A 127 -14.10 9.63 51.17
N VAL A 128 -13.98 8.37 50.83
CA VAL A 128 -12.70 7.67 50.68
C VAL A 128 -12.42 7.48 49.21
N GLU A 129 -11.21 7.79 48.76
CA GLU A 129 -10.81 7.75 47.37
C GLU A 129 -9.69 6.74 47.13
N ARG A 130 -9.74 6.07 45.96
CA ARG A 130 -8.68 5.24 45.41
C ARG A 130 -8.44 5.62 43.95
N SER A 131 -7.17 5.68 43.53
CA SER A 131 -6.77 5.95 42.17
C SER A 131 -5.91 4.80 41.62
N LEU A 132 -6.07 4.52 40.32
CA LEU A 132 -5.31 3.53 39.58
C LEU A 132 -4.88 4.13 38.24
N SER A 133 -3.59 4.12 37.96
CA SER A 133 -3.03 4.58 36.71
C SER A 133 -3.08 3.45 35.66
N ILE A 134 -3.58 3.75 34.49
CA ILE A 134 -3.74 2.79 33.39
C ILE A 134 -3.05 3.38 32.17
N GLU A 135 -2.13 2.63 31.58
CA GLU A 135 -1.44 3.00 30.36
C GLU A 135 -1.77 1.99 29.25
N ILE A 136 -2.35 2.47 28.16
CA ILE A 136 -2.64 1.65 26.98
C ILE A 136 -1.61 1.96 25.91
N LEU A 137 -0.80 0.97 25.56
CA LEU A 137 0.28 1.09 24.59
C LEU A 137 -0.28 1.27 23.18
N PRO A 138 0.35 2.10 22.35
CA PRO A 138 -0.02 2.20 20.96
C PRO A 138 0.34 0.91 20.20
N PRO A 139 -0.41 0.57 19.13
CA PRO A 139 -0.09 -0.58 18.29
C PRO A 139 1.28 -0.39 17.62
N TRP A 140 1.97 -1.52 17.34
CA TRP A 140 3.33 -1.55 16.79
C TRP A 140 3.50 -0.79 15.47
N TRP A 141 2.42 -0.70 14.66
CA TRP A 141 2.44 0.03 13.38
C TRP A 141 2.40 1.56 13.53
N PHE A 142 2.15 2.09 14.72
CA PHE A 142 2.33 3.51 15.08
C PHE A 142 3.69 3.78 15.73
N SER A 143 4.58 2.78 15.80
CA SER A 143 5.94 2.98 16.30
C SER A 143 6.74 3.88 15.35
N PRO A 144 7.66 4.72 15.84
CA PRO A 144 8.59 5.50 15.01
C PRO A 144 9.33 4.66 13.97
N TRP A 145 9.67 3.42 14.31
CA TRP A 145 10.32 2.47 13.38
C TRP A 145 9.41 2.03 12.24
N ALA A 146 8.11 1.92 12.46
CA ALA A 146 7.16 1.61 11.41
C ALA A 146 7.08 2.74 10.38
N TYR A 147 7.12 4.01 10.79
CA TYR A 147 7.17 5.15 9.86
C TYR A 147 8.44 5.18 9.04
N VAL A 148 9.61 4.84 9.61
CA VAL A 148 10.86 4.70 8.86
C VAL A 148 10.73 3.60 7.80
N PHE A 149 10.14 2.45 8.16
CA PHE A 149 9.91 1.36 7.23
C PHE A 149 8.96 1.76 6.08
N TYR A 150 7.86 2.46 6.38
CA TYR A 150 6.94 2.97 5.36
C TYR A 150 7.60 3.96 4.42
N PHE A 151 8.46 4.85 4.95
CA PHE A 151 9.22 5.79 4.14
C PHE A 151 10.19 5.07 3.19
N ILE A 152 10.95 4.10 3.69
CA ILE A 152 11.86 3.30 2.85
C ILE A 152 11.08 2.55 1.76
N TRP A 153 9.97 1.92 2.13
CA TRP A 153 9.11 1.22 1.18
C TRP A 153 8.60 2.14 0.08
N LEU A 154 8.13 3.33 0.43
CA LEU A 154 7.67 4.34 -0.52
C LEU A 154 8.79 4.77 -1.47
N VAL A 155 10.00 5.01 -0.96
CA VAL A 155 11.18 5.34 -1.78
C VAL A 155 11.49 4.20 -2.76
N CYS A 156 11.48 2.94 -2.30
CA CYS A 156 11.69 1.78 -3.17
C CYS A 156 10.66 1.68 -4.30
N VAL A 157 9.38 1.95 -4.00
CA VAL A 157 8.31 1.95 -5.01
C VAL A 157 8.55 3.04 -6.05
N VAL A 158 8.90 4.26 -5.61
CA VAL A 158 9.17 5.39 -6.52
C VAL A 158 10.38 5.11 -7.41
N VAL A 159 11.47 4.58 -6.84
CA VAL A 159 12.69 4.21 -7.58
C VAL A 159 12.39 3.10 -8.59
N SER A 160 11.67 2.07 -8.18
CA SER A 160 11.26 0.96 -9.07
C SER A 160 10.40 1.46 -10.23
N TRP A 161 9.44 2.34 -9.94
CA TRP A 161 8.59 2.96 -10.96
C TRP A 161 9.41 3.81 -11.94
N PHE A 162 10.39 4.58 -11.43
CA PHE A 162 11.29 5.38 -12.27
C PHE A 162 12.14 4.51 -13.21
N PHE A 163 12.74 3.42 -12.70
CA PHE A 163 13.48 2.47 -13.52
C PHE A 163 12.61 1.79 -14.58
N TRP A 164 11.40 1.37 -14.21
CA TRP A 164 10.45 0.78 -15.13
C TRP A 164 10.05 1.77 -16.25
N TYR A 165 9.77 3.02 -15.89
CA TYR A 165 9.43 4.07 -16.84
C TYR A 165 10.58 4.37 -17.80
N LYS A 166 11.83 4.48 -17.28
CA LYS A 166 13.03 4.68 -18.09
C LYS A 166 13.25 3.54 -19.08
N HIS A 167 13.19 2.30 -18.61
CA HIS A 167 13.35 1.11 -19.46
C HIS A 167 12.30 1.02 -20.56
N ARG A 168 11.06 1.37 -20.25
CA ARG A 168 9.98 1.40 -21.26
C ARG A 168 10.25 2.46 -22.34
N LYS A 169 10.73 3.64 -21.95
CA LYS A 169 11.10 4.69 -22.93
C LYS A 169 12.29 4.30 -23.80
N GLU A 170 13.30 3.65 -23.25
CA GLU A 170 14.44 3.16 -24.01
C GLU A 170 14.00 2.17 -25.10
N LYS A 171 13.13 1.23 -24.79
CA LYS A 171 12.58 0.29 -25.77
C LYS A 171 11.78 0.98 -26.90
N GLU A 172 10.93 1.93 -26.55
CA GLU A 172 10.18 2.71 -27.56
C GLU A 172 11.11 3.50 -28.50
N MET A 173 12.22 4.01 -27.97
CA MET A 173 13.22 4.72 -28.79
C MET A 173 13.99 3.78 -29.72
N GLU A 174 14.38 2.60 -29.25
CA GLU A 174 15.03 1.58 -30.06
C GLU A 174 14.12 1.08 -31.20
N GLU A 175 12.84 0.84 -30.92
CA GLU A 175 11.86 0.44 -31.95
C GLU A 175 11.67 1.54 -33.01
N ARG A 176 11.58 2.80 -32.61
CA ARG A 176 11.48 3.93 -33.54
C ARG A 176 12.73 4.07 -34.41
N GLN A 177 13.92 3.87 -33.84
CA GLN A 177 15.16 3.92 -34.60
C GLN A 177 15.22 2.81 -35.66
N LYS A 178 14.86 1.58 -35.28
CA LYS A 178 14.79 0.44 -36.21
C LYS A 178 13.79 0.67 -37.36
N LEU A 179 12.61 1.20 -37.03
CA LEU A 179 11.62 1.56 -38.07
C LEU A 179 12.14 2.62 -39.02
N PHE A 180 12.80 3.64 -38.50
CA PHE A 180 13.38 4.70 -39.30
C PHE A 180 14.53 4.22 -40.21
N GLU A 181 15.37 3.30 -39.74
CA GLU A 181 16.42 2.66 -40.54
C GLU A 181 15.82 1.83 -41.69
N ILE A 182 14.79 1.02 -41.38
CA ILE A 182 14.08 0.23 -42.40
C ILE A 182 13.43 1.13 -43.48
N GLU A 183 12.80 2.22 -43.03
CA GLU A 183 12.16 3.18 -43.96
C GLU A 183 13.18 3.84 -44.88
N LYS A 184 14.32 4.28 -44.32
CA LYS A 184 15.45 4.83 -45.11
C LYS A 184 16.02 3.83 -46.13
N GLU A 185 16.18 2.58 -45.71
CA GLU A 185 16.70 1.54 -46.60
C GLU A 185 15.72 1.28 -47.73
N LYS A 186 14.40 1.28 -47.45
CA LYS A 186 13.34 1.13 -48.46
C LYS A 186 13.34 2.31 -49.45
N GLU A 187 13.40 3.56 -48.97
CA GLU A 187 13.46 4.74 -49.84
C GLU A 187 14.68 4.71 -50.77
N LEU A 188 15.83 4.31 -50.22
CA LEU A 188 17.08 4.20 -50.99
C LEU A 188 16.98 3.09 -52.06
N TYR A 189 16.32 1.98 -51.72
CA TYR A 189 16.05 0.89 -52.67
C TYR A 189 15.10 1.35 -53.77
N GLU A 190 13.99 1.99 -53.44
CA GLU A 190 13.02 2.52 -54.41
C GLU A 190 13.66 3.57 -55.34
N SER A 191 14.48 4.45 -54.77
CA SER A 191 15.26 5.44 -55.57
C SER A 191 16.19 4.75 -56.57
N LYS A 192 16.93 3.70 -56.16
CA LYS A 192 17.78 2.92 -57.05
C LYS A 192 16.98 2.22 -58.14
N VAL A 193 15.85 1.66 -57.82
CA VAL A 193 14.97 0.98 -58.79
C VAL A 193 14.48 1.98 -59.85
N ASN A 194 13.99 3.14 -59.43
CA ASN A 194 13.49 4.17 -60.33
C ASN A 194 14.62 4.70 -61.25
N PHE A 195 15.80 4.97 -60.70
CA PHE A 195 16.96 5.41 -61.46
C PHE A 195 17.35 4.41 -62.55
N PHE A 196 17.44 3.12 -62.20
CA PHE A 196 17.79 2.11 -63.20
C PHE A 196 16.70 1.93 -64.28
N THR A 197 15.42 2.06 -63.86
CA THR A 197 14.30 1.97 -64.80
C THR A 197 14.35 3.12 -65.84
N GLU A 198 14.61 4.32 -65.35
CA GLU A 198 14.75 5.52 -66.22
C GLU A 198 15.91 5.37 -67.16
N ILE A 199 17.10 4.98 -66.70
CA ILE A 199 18.29 4.75 -67.57
C ILE A 199 17.98 3.65 -68.60
N ALA A 200 17.34 2.56 -68.20
CA ALA A 200 17.02 1.49 -69.14
C ALA A 200 16.10 1.97 -70.29
N HIS A 201 15.14 2.84 -69.94
CA HIS A 201 14.29 3.46 -70.98
C HIS A 201 15.02 4.44 -71.85
N GLU A 202 15.85 5.30 -71.27
CA GLU A 202 16.64 6.29 -72.03
C GLU A 202 17.71 5.65 -72.94
N VAL A 203 18.26 4.49 -72.55
CA VAL A 203 19.21 3.74 -73.37
C VAL A 203 18.50 2.96 -74.46
N ARG A 204 17.31 2.36 -74.21
CA ARG A 204 16.57 1.60 -75.18
C ARG A 204 16.17 2.43 -76.41
N THR A 205 15.73 3.67 -76.22
CA THR A 205 15.25 4.56 -77.29
C THR A 205 16.33 4.83 -78.33
N PRO A 206 17.57 5.31 -78.03
CA PRO A 206 18.58 5.52 -79.03
C PRO A 206 19.07 4.20 -79.69
N LEU A 207 19.11 3.10 -78.89
CA LEU A 207 19.43 1.77 -79.49
C LEU A 207 18.41 1.29 -80.53
N THR A 208 17.15 1.52 -80.27
CA THR A 208 16.09 1.18 -81.25
C THR A 208 16.17 2.03 -82.51
N LEU A 209 16.51 3.36 -82.34
CA LEU A 209 16.76 4.28 -83.47
C LEU A 209 17.97 3.91 -84.29
N ILE A 210 18.97 3.29 -83.71
CA ILE A 210 20.19 2.80 -84.37
C ILE A 210 19.88 1.46 -85.09
N ASN A 211 19.11 0.59 -84.47
CA ASN A 211 18.81 -0.74 -84.98
C ASN A 211 18.02 -0.70 -86.33
N GLY A 212 17.02 0.20 -86.42
CA GLY A 212 16.21 0.34 -87.65
C GLY A 212 17.00 0.63 -88.91
N PRO A 213 17.88 1.70 -88.94
CA PRO A 213 18.75 1.94 -90.10
C PRO A 213 19.74 0.81 -90.37
N LEU A 214 20.23 0.13 -89.33
CA LEU A 214 21.12 -1.03 -89.49
C LEU A 214 20.50 -2.20 -90.13
N GLU A 215 19.24 -2.54 -89.83
CA GLU A 215 18.42 -3.59 -90.49
C GLU A 215 18.23 -3.23 -91.98
N THR A 216 17.88 -1.99 -92.28
CA THR A 216 17.75 -1.52 -93.67
C THR A 216 19.07 -1.59 -94.45
N LEU A 217 20.20 -1.26 -93.90
CA LEU A 217 21.52 -1.36 -94.46
C LEU A 217 21.98 -2.81 -94.68
N GLN A 218 21.54 -3.76 -93.82
CA GLN A 218 21.84 -5.19 -93.99
C GLN A 218 21.02 -5.85 -95.14
N GLU A 219 19.82 -5.32 -95.42
CA GLU A 219 19.00 -5.78 -96.52
C GLU A 219 19.52 -5.28 -97.87
N MET A 220 20.36 -4.26 -97.96
CA MET A 220 21.01 -3.76 -99.14
C MET A 220 22.18 -4.63 -99.59
N GLU A 221 22.29 -5.03 -100.82
CA GLU A 221 23.43 -5.74 -101.43
C GLU A 221 24.67 -4.83 -101.42
N ILE A 222 25.46 -4.86 -100.34
CA ILE A 222 26.71 -4.12 -100.24
C ILE A 222 27.86 -4.99 -100.74
N ALA A 223 28.47 -4.56 -101.84
CA ALA A 223 29.51 -5.29 -102.54
C ALA A 223 30.89 -5.34 -101.79
N ASP A 224 31.12 -4.50 -100.75
CA ASP A 224 32.35 -4.50 -100.03
C ASP A 224 32.28 -5.41 -98.76
N PRO A 225 33.05 -6.50 -98.76
CA PRO A 225 33.06 -7.43 -97.64
C PRO A 225 33.49 -6.85 -96.29
N LYS A 226 34.25 -5.77 -96.29
CA LYS A 226 34.65 -5.05 -95.08
C LYS A 226 33.49 -4.29 -94.43
N ILE A 227 32.69 -3.62 -95.21
CA ILE A 227 31.50 -2.87 -94.81
C ILE A 227 30.48 -3.85 -94.27
N GLN A 228 30.20 -4.95 -94.91
CA GLN A 228 29.30 -5.98 -94.47
C GLN A 228 29.69 -6.59 -93.08
N LYS A 229 30.99 -6.85 -92.94
CA LYS A 229 31.54 -7.31 -91.64
C LYS A 229 31.36 -6.28 -90.49
N ASN A 230 31.63 -4.98 -90.76
CA ASN A 230 31.46 -3.93 -89.76
C ASN A 230 29.96 -3.73 -89.41
N LEU A 231 29.04 -3.76 -90.37
CA LEU A 231 27.63 -3.68 -90.10
C LEU A 231 27.13 -4.83 -89.24
N SER A 232 27.55 -6.06 -89.55
CA SER A 232 27.16 -7.23 -88.73
C SER A 232 27.66 -7.09 -87.24
N VAL A 233 28.89 -6.54 -87.04
CA VAL A 233 29.41 -6.32 -85.72
C VAL A 233 28.60 -5.26 -84.97
N ILE A 234 28.23 -4.13 -85.66
CA ILE A 234 27.45 -3.07 -84.98
C ILE A 234 26.05 -3.60 -84.66
N THR A 235 25.35 -4.30 -85.57
CA THR A 235 24.06 -4.88 -85.28
C THR A 235 24.07 -5.89 -84.16
N GLN A 236 25.11 -6.74 -84.09
CA GLN A 236 25.27 -7.70 -83.02
C GLN A 236 25.43 -7.01 -81.65
N ASN A 237 26.23 -5.94 -81.60
CA ASN A 237 26.44 -5.20 -80.33
C ASN A 237 25.22 -4.41 -79.92
N THR A 238 24.46 -3.78 -80.85
CA THR A 238 23.18 -3.08 -80.62
C THR A 238 22.13 -4.02 -80.08
N ASN A 239 21.97 -5.19 -80.67
CA ASN A 239 21.03 -6.24 -80.22
C ASN A 239 21.45 -6.78 -78.85
N ARG A 240 22.76 -6.94 -78.59
CA ARG A 240 23.26 -7.32 -77.22
C ARG A 240 22.94 -6.26 -76.17
N LEU A 241 23.09 -4.97 -76.47
CA LEU A 241 22.75 -3.87 -75.58
C LEU A 241 21.23 -3.81 -75.30
N LEU A 242 20.39 -4.00 -76.32
CA LEU A 242 18.94 -4.07 -76.20
C LEU A 242 18.52 -5.24 -75.30
N THR A 243 19.17 -6.40 -75.45
CA THR A 243 18.92 -7.57 -74.60
C THR A 243 19.33 -7.30 -73.15
N LEU A 244 20.49 -6.69 -72.93
CA LEU A 244 20.97 -6.34 -71.58
C LEU A 244 20.08 -5.33 -70.86
N THR A 245 19.55 -4.31 -71.58
CA THR A 245 18.62 -3.33 -71.00
C THR A 245 17.27 -4.00 -70.68
N GLY A 246 16.81 -4.97 -71.50
CA GLY A 246 15.65 -5.79 -71.22
C GLY A 246 15.84 -6.62 -69.96
N GLN A 247 16.96 -7.34 -69.87
CA GLN A 247 17.28 -8.16 -68.69
C GLN A 247 17.41 -7.29 -67.39
N LEU A 248 17.95 -6.08 -67.50
CA LEU A 248 18.01 -5.16 -66.35
C LEU A 248 16.62 -4.78 -65.80
N LEU A 249 15.66 -4.49 -66.71
CA LEU A 249 14.28 -4.18 -66.35
C LEU A 249 13.54 -5.39 -65.77
N ASP A 250 13.78 -6.60 -66.33
CA ASP A 250 13.12 -7.82 -65.84
C ASP A 250 13.67 -8.22 -64.44
N PHE A 251 14.97 -8.09 -64.21
CA PHE A 251 15.58 -8.33 -62.90
C PHE A 251 15.02 -7.42 -61.83
N GLN A 252 14.71 -6.16 -62.16
CA GLN A 252 14.10 -5.21 -61.26
C GLN A 252 12.64 -5.52 -60.94
N LYS A 253 11.85 -5.97 -61.92
CA LYS A 253 10.47 -6.39 -61.67
C LYS A 253 10.36 -7.56 -60.67
N ILE A 254 11.33 -8.49 -60.73
CA ILE A 254 11.40 -9.63 -59.83
C ILE A 254 11.77 -9.18 -58.40
N GLY A 255 12.64 -8.15 -58.26
CA GLY A 255 13.04 -7.60 -56.98
C GLY A 255 11.96 -6.73 -56.30
N ALA A 256 11.03 -6.15 -57.04
CA ALA A 256 9.95 -5.30 -56.52
C ALA A 256 8.73 -6.10 -55.98
N HIS A 257 8.67 -7.43 -56.22
CA HIS A 257 7.61 -8.31 -55.75
C HIS A 257 7.99 -9.22 -54.57
N LYS A 258 9.09 -8.95 -53.89
CA LYS A 258 9.47 -9.54 -52.61
C LYS A 258 9.44 -8.48 -51.51
#